data_b680ad614b2dfa9c3c8ce914ad135467
#
_entry.id   b680ad614b2dfa9c3c8ce914ad135467
#
_cell.length_a   1.000
_cell.length_b   1.000
_cell.length_c   1.000
_cell.angle_alpha   90.00
_cell.angle_beta   90.00
_cell.angle_gamma   90.00
#
_symmetry.space_group_name_H-M   'P 1'
#
loop_
_entity.id
_entity.type
_entity.pdbx_description
1 polymer ?
#
loop_
_entity_poly.entity_id
_entity_poly.type
_entity_poly.pdbx_seq_one_letter_code
_entity_poly.pdbx_strand_id
1 'polypeptide(L)'
;MESIHCIICNSSKSSDYLGFQDTLNNDNIFNLVKCKCGLIFLNPRPDSVEISKYYNEAYLPHTNERKKMFDRVYAFIQKFTFKWKLKIIERYSGKFNSVLDIGGGSGTFCKYLQNKNKLATNYDPYYDKADSKDFNDNVDSYDLITLWHSLEHMHDIDSIFSDINLKLKENGLLYIAVPNYLAYERSYFGVSWAAYDIPRHLYHFKPETIAKLLNKYNFEIVNYHSMIQDTFFNIFLSKKSNILKKIYVLFVSILVIIFNKERSSSLLYICKKK
;
A
#
# COMPACT_ATOMS: atom_id res chain seq x y z
N MET A 1 -5.06 21.59 4.66
CA MET A 1 -3.66 21.31 4.22
C MET A 1 -2.73 21.45 5.41
N GLU A 2 -1.85 20.46 5.61
CA GLU A 2 -0.85 20.45 6.69
C GLU A 2 0.56 20.24 6.12
N SER A 3 1.56 20.87 6.76
CA SER A 3 2.98 20.62 6.49
C SER A 3 3.55 19.71 7.56
N ILE A 4 4.29 18.68 7.13
CA ILE A 4 4.84 17.67 8.02
C ILE A 4 6.37 17.60 7.94
N HIS A 5 6.97 17.07 8.98
CA HIS A 5 8.36 16.65 8.97
C HIS A 5 8.50 15.25 8.34
N CYS A 6 9.71 14.92 7.90
CA CYS A 6 9.99 13.59 7.36
C CYS A 6 9.74 12.50 8.41
N ILE A 7 8.88 11.54 8.12
CA ILE A 7 8.51 10.45 9.05
C ILE A 7 9.67 9.51 9.42
N ILE A 8 10.76 9.51 8.66
CA ILE A 8 11.94 8.68 8.93
C ILE A 8 12.94 9.40 9.85
N CYS A 9 13.39 10.61 9.47
CA CYS A 9 14.49 11.29 10.14
C CYS A 9 14.08 12.59 10.86
N ASN A 10 12.78 12.87 10.94
CA ASN A 10 12.17 14.05 11.57
C ASN A 10 12.70 15.41 11.06
N SER A 11 13.32 15.43 9.88
CA SER A 11 13.83 16.69 9.28
C SER A 11 12.67 17.51 8.71
N SER A 12 12.69 18.82 9.02
CA SER A 12 11.84 19.82 8.35
C SER A 12 12.37 20.22 6.96
N LYS A 13 13.62 19.86 6.63
CA LYS A 13 14.26 20.23 5.36
C LYS A 13 14.01 19.17 4.31
N SER A 14 13.39 19.60 3.22
CA SER A 14 13.17 18.81 2.00
C SER A 14 13.33 19.72 0.78
N SER A 15 13.50 19.13 -0.39
CA SER A 15 13.56 19.86 -1.66
C SER A 15 12.37 19.48 -2.53
N ASP A 16 11.83 20.44 -3.29
CA ASP A 16 10.81 20.17 -4.30
C ASP A 16 11.30 19.13 -5.28
N TYR A 17 10.40 18.23 -5.67
CA TYR A 17 10.75 17.07 -6.49
C TYR A 17 9.87 16.89 -7.73
N LEU A 18 8.55 16.80 -7.54
CA LEU A 18 7.57 16.65 -8.64
C LEU A 18 6.27 17.34 -8.27
N GLY A 19 5.67 18.07 -9.23
CA GLY A 19 4.34 18.67 -9.10
C GLY A 19 3.25 17.84 -9.79
N PHE A 20 2.08 17.77 -9.16
CA PHE A 20 0.89 17.09 -9.68
C PHE A 20 -0.31 18.03 -9.60
N GLN A 21 -1.04 18.16 -10.70
CA GLN A 21 -2.26 18.95 -10.72
C GLN A 21 -3.34 18.28 -9.87
N ASP A 22 -4.02 19.08 -9.03
CA ASP A 22 -5.14 18.60 -8.23
C ASP A 22 -6.30 18.19 -9.15
N THR A 23 -6.82 16.98 -8.96
CA THR A 23 -7.92 16.44 -9.78
C THR A 23 -9.28 17.05 -9.44
N LEU A 24 -9.44 17.69 -8.28
CA LEU A 24 -10.68 18.35 -7.84
C LEU A 24 -10.64 19.86 -8.09
N ASN A 25 -9.45 20.46 -8.07
CA ASN A 25 -9.26 21.90 -8.32
C ASN A 25 -8.01 22.10 -9.19
N ASN A 26 -8.24 22.34 -10.47
CA ASN A 26 -7.18 22.48 -11.47
C ASN A 26 -6.21 23.64 -11.22
N ASP A 27 -6.56 24.59 -10.34
CA ASP A 27 -5.67 25.71 -9.98
C ASP A 27 -4.65 25.34 -8.90
N ASN A 28 -4.84 24.20 -8.23
CA ASN A 28 -3.95 23.74 -7.19
C ASN A 28 -2.95 22.71 -7.71
N ILE A 29 -1.73 22.77 -7.16
CA ILE A 29 -0.67 21.81 -7.43
C ILE A 29 -0.25 21.15 -6.11
N PHE A 30 -0.25 19.82 -6.11
CA PHE A 30 0.35 19.01 -5.06
C PHE A 30 1.81 18.78 -5.35
N ASN A 31 2.68 19.03 -4.36
CA ASN A 31 4.11 18.86 -4.52
C ASN A 31 4.62 17.63 -3.74
N LEU A 32 5.23 16.70 -4.45
CA LEU A 32 6.11 15.73 -3.82
C LEU A 32 7.44 16.41 -3.50
N VAL A 33 7.91 16.21 -2.28
CA VAL A 33 9.20 16.67 -1.83
C VAL A 33 10.12 15.49 -1.52
N LYS A 34 11.43 15.71 -1.62
CA LYS A 34 12.44 14.70 -1.31
C LYS A 34 13.27 15.12 -0.12
N CYS A 35 13.28 14.30 0.93
CA CYS A 35 14.15 14.46 2.09
C CYS A 35 15.56 13.95 1.79
N LYS A 36 16.57 14.51 2.49
CA LYS A 36 17.96 14.02 2.41
C LYS A 36 18.13 12.54 2.80
N CYS A 37 17.22 11.98 3.62
CA CYS A 37 17.24 10.54 3.95
C CYS A 37 16.77 9.63 2.79
N GLY A 38 16.24 10.23 1.70
CA GLY A 38 15.79 9.54 0.50
C GLY A 38 14.28 9.36 0.38
N LEU A 39 13.50 9.61 1.46
CA LEU A 39 12.03 9.53 1.41
C LEU A 39 11.48 10.60 0.49
N ILE A 40 10.49 10.21 -0.32
CA ILE A 40 9.67 11.10 -1.15
C ILE A 40 8.27 11.08 -0.55
N PHE A 41 7.69 12.27 -0.31
CA PHE A 41 6.39 12.39 0.31
C PHE A 41 5.67 13.66 -0.13
N LEU A 42 4.36 13.66 0.04
CA LEU A 42 3.51 14.80 -0.27
C LEU A 42 3.64 15.87 0.83
N ASN A 43 4.01 17.12 0.46
CA ASN A 43 4.14 18.20 1.44
C ASN A 43 4.04 19.59 0.76
N PRO A 44 3.10 20.47 1.14
CA PRO A 44 2.01 20.18 2.09
C PRO A 44 1.03 19.13 1.58
N ARG A 45 0.32 18.46 2.48
CA ARG A 45 -0.66 17.41 2.15
C ARG A 45 -2.05 17.78 2.70
N PRO A 46 -3.15 17.24 2.14
CA PRO A 46 -4.46 17.28 2.79
C PRO A 46 -4.35 16.63 4.18
N ASP A 47 -5.00 17.22 5.19
CA ASP A 47 -5.10 16.59 6.50
C ASP A 47 -6.09 15.39 6.48
N SER A 48 -6.26 14.72 7.63
CA SER A 48 -7.10 13.53 7.76
C SER A 48 -8.60 13.78 7.48
N VAL A 49 -9.05 15.03 7.55
CA VAL A 49 -10.44 15.42 7.24
C VAL A 49 -10.55 15.78 5.74
N GLU A 50 -9.63 16.59 5.25
CA GLU A 50 -9.63 17.06 3.86
C GLU A 50 -9.44 15.93 2.85
N ILE A 51 -8.65 14.90 3.20
CA ILE A 51 -8.33 13.78 2.31
C ILE A 51 -9.59 12.98 1.91
N SER A 52 -10.64 12.99 2.73
CA SER A 52 -11.91 12.29 2.45
C SER A 52 -12.55 12.72 1.13
N LYS A 53 -12.35 13.97 0.71
CA LYS A 53 -12.84 14.52 -0.58
C LYS A 53 -12.28 13.77 -1.79
N TYR A 54 -11.13 13.13 -1.65
CA TYR A 54 -10.44 12.37 -2.70
C TYR A 54 -10.79 10.88 -2.72
N TYR A 55 -11.66 10.43 -1.78
CA TYR A 55 -12.21 9.06 -1.72
C TYR A 55 -13.68 8.98 -2.17
N ASN A 56 -14.15 9.90 -3.02
CA ASN A 56 -15.53 9.97 -3.50
C ASN A 56 -15.94 8.74 -4.33
N GLU A 57 -17.27 8.49 -4.46
CA GLU A 57 -17.91 7.39 -5.21
C GLU A 57 -17.43 7.25 -6.68
N ALA A 58 -16.90 8.31 -7.29
CA ALA A 58 -16.29 8.28 -8.63
C ALA A 58 -15.00 7.43 -8.70
N TYR A 59 -14.41 7.04 -7.56
CA TYR A 59 -13.24 6.17 -7.52
C TYR A 59 -13.57 4.69 -7.81
N LEU A 60 -14.82 4.32 -7.69
CA LEU A 60 -15.29 2.99 -8.12
C LEU A 60 -15.71 3.09 -9.60
N PRO A 61 -15.21 2.23 -10.50
CA PRO A 61 -15.62 2.22 -11.91
C PRO A 61 -17.07 1.71 -12.04
N HIS A 62 -18.05 2.59 -11.86
CA HIS A 62 -19.47 2.23 -11.78
C HIS A 62 -20.28 2.78 -12.96
N THR A 63 -20.36 2.00 -14.06
CA THR A 63 -21.44 2.10 -15.04
C THR A 63 -22.14 0.72 -15.14
N ASN A 64 -23.47 0.74 -15.15
CA ASN A 64 -24.32 -0.42 -14.74
C ASN A 64 -24.23 -1.73 -15.57
N GLU A 65 -23.77 -1.75 -16.81
CA GLU A 65 -23.68 -3.01 -17.59
C GLU A 65 -22.25 -3.56 -17.72
N ARG A 66 -21.26 -2.72 -17.82
CA ARG A 66 -19.84 -3.12 -17.72
C ARG A 66 -19.48 -3.60 -16.31
N LYS A 67 -20.22 -3.17 -15.29
CA LYS A 67 -20.05 -3.48 -13.89
C LYS A 67 -20.05 -5.00 -13.63
N LYS A 68 -21.06 -5.75 -14.10
CA LYS A 68 -21.19 -7.20 -13.80
C LYS A 68 -20.05 -8.06 -14.37
N MET A 69 -19.54 -7.75 -15.56
CA MET A 69 -18.42 -8.49 -16.16
C MET A 69 -17.09 -8.08 -15.50
N PHE A 70 -16.91 -6.79 -15.23
CA PHE A 70 -15.74 -6.27 -14.53
C PHE A 70 -15.66 -6.80 -13.10
N ASP A 71 -16.80 -6.83 -12.40
CA ASP A 71 -16.89 -7.39 -11.02
C ASP A 71 -16.56 -8.88 -10.98
N ARG A 72 -16.94 -9.66 -11.99
CA ARG A 72 -16.57 -11.10 -12.10
C ARG A 72 -15.07 -11.28 -12.35
N VAL A 73 -14.49 -10.49 -13.25
CA VAL A 73 -13.04 -10.52 -13.52
C VAL A 73 -12.27 -10.05 -12.30
N TYR A 74 -12.72 -8.98 -11.67
CA TYR A 74 -12.13 -8.45 -10.43
C TYR A 74 -12.20 -9.48 -9.29
N ALA A 75 -13.36 -10.09 -9.05
CA ALA A 75 -13.52 -11.14 -8.03
C ALA A 75 -12.65 -12.37 -8.31
N PHE A 76 -12.49 -12.75 -9.59
CA PHE A 76 -11.59 -13.82 -9.99
C PHE A 76 -10.13 -13.49 -9.69
N ILE A 77 -9.66 -12.31 -10.08
CA ILE A 77 -8.29 -11.84 -9.81
C ILE A 77 -8.07 -11.72 -8.30
N GLN A 78 -9.04 -11.17 -7.57
CA GLN A 78 -8.98 -11.04 -6.10
C GLN A 78 -8.84 -12.41 -5.43
N LYS A 79 -9.55 -13.45 -5.91
CA LYS A 79 -9.42 -14.82 -5.39
C LYS A 79 -8.01 -15.39 -5.60
N PHE A 80 -7.37 -15.11 -6.73
CA PHE A 80 -5.96 -15.49 -6.96
C PHE A 80 -5.02 -14.73 -6.06
N THR A 81 -5.24 -13.42 -5.91
CA THR A 81 -4.44 -12.56 -5.01
C THR A 81 -4.53 -13.04 -3.57
N PHE A 82 -5.73 -13.39 -3.08
CA PHE A 82 -5.89 -13.91 -1.71
C PHE A 82 -5.22 -15.27 -1.51
N LYS A 83 -5.31 -16.18 -2.49
CA LYS A 83 -4.56 -17.45 -2.44
C LYS A 83 -3.05 -17.21 -2.40
N TRP A 84 -2.56 -16.28 -3.22
CA TRP A 84 -1.14 -15.91 -3.24
C TRP A 84 -0.70 -15.29 -1.90
N LYS A 85 -1.48 -14.34 -1.36
CA LYS A 85 -1.25 -13.74 -0.03
C LYS A 85 -1.15 -14.83 1.03
N LEU A 86 -2.15 -15.71 1.12
CA LEU A 86 -2.17 -16.79 2.11
C LEU A 86 -0.96 -17.73 1.94
N LYS A 87 -0.63 -18.14 0.70
CA LYS A 87 0.53 -19.00 0.43
C LYS A 87 1.85 -18.37 0.89
N ILE A 88 2.02 -17.07 0.69
CA ILE A 88 3.22 -16.35 1.17
C ILE A 88 3.21 -16.29 2.71
N ILE A 89 2.08 -15.97 3.32
CA ILE A 89 1.95 -15.96 4.77
C ILE A 89 2.32 -17.33 5.34
N GLU A 90 1.70 -18.42 4.88
CA GLU A 90 1.97 -19.77 5.36
C GLU A 90 3.44 -20.19 5.18
N ARG A 91 4.09 -19.73 4.10
CA ARG A 91 5.50 -20.04 3.83
C ARG A 91 6.45 -19.49 4.90
N TYR A 92 6.17 -18.29 5.44
CA TYR A 92 7.08 -17.61 6.38
C TYR A 92 6.64 -17.75 7.83
N SER A 93 5.35 -17.77 8.09
CA SER A 93 4.80 -17.85 9.44
C SER A 93 4.55 -19.29 9.91
N GLY A 94 4.56 -20.26 8.98
CA GLY A 94 4.15 -21.62 9.32
C GLY A 94 2.70 -21.67 9.79
N LYS A 95 2.44 -22.31 10.92
CA LYS A 95 1.12 -22.35 11.54
C LYS A 95 0.85 -21.04 12.29
N PHE A 96 -0.20 -20.35 11.92
CA PHE A 96 -0.69 -19.16 12.60
C PHE A 96 -2.20 -19.27 12.83
N ASN A 97 -2.73 -18.52 13.77
CA ASN A 97 -4.14 -18.57 14.14
C ASN A 97 -4.83 -17.21 14.07
N SER A 98 -4.15 -16.13 14.47
CA SER A 98 -4.70 -14.79 14.58
C SER A 98 -4.02 -13.80 13.65
N VAL A 99 -4.83 -12.98 12.93
CA VAL A 99 -4.38 -11.97 11.97
C VAL A 99 -5.12 -10.67 12.21
N LEU A 100 -4.39 -9.56 12.25
CA LEU A 100 -4.94 -8.21 12.18
C LEU A 100 -4.58 -7.62 10.80
N ASP A 101 -5.61 -7.24 10.03
CA ASP A 101 -5.43 -6.58 8.73
C ASP A 101 -5.72 -5.08 8.88
N ILE A 102 -4.69 -4.25 8.78
CA ILE A 102 -4.77 -2.80 8.98
C ILE A 102 -4.92 -2.11 7.62
N GLY A 103 -6.01 -1.36 7.45
CA GLY A 103 -6.39 -0.74 6.18
C GLY A 103 -6.98 -1.75 5.20
N GLY A 104 -7.68 -2.76 5.71
CA GLY A 104 -8.24 -3.85 4.88
C GLY A 104 -9.54 -3.49 4.15
N GLY A 105 -9.96 -2.21 4.16
CA GLY A 105 -11.16 -1.73 3.49
C GLY A 105 -12.41 -2.49 3.95
N SER A 106 -13.15 -3.07 3.01
CA SER A 106 -14.37 -3.86 3.29
C SER A 106 -14.14 -5.19 4.02
N GLY A 107 -12.91 -5.48 4.46
CA GLY A 107 -12.58 -6.69 5.20
C GLY A 107 -12.67 -7.99 4.39
N THR A 108 -12.67 -7.93 3.05
CA THR A 108 -12.84 -9.13 2.21
C THR A 108 -11.71 -10.14 2.38
N PHE A 109 -10.49 -9.68 2.65
CA PHE A 109 -9.37 -10.59 2.95
C PHE A 109 -9.54 -11.25 4.31
N CYS A 110 -9.99 -10.51 5.33
CA CYS A 110 -10.33 -11.08 6.64
C CYS A 110 -11.43 -12.14 6.53
N LYS A 111 -12.52 -11.86 5.80
CA LYS A 111 -13.59 -12.84 5.51
C LYS A 111 -13.03 -14.09 4.81
N TYR A 112 -12.09 -13.94 3.87
CA TYR A 112 -11.42 -15.07 3.23
C TYR A 112 -10.60 -15.90 4.24
N LEU A 113 -9.88 -15.27 5.17
CA LEU A 113 -9.11 -15.94 6.23
C LEU A 113 -10.02 -16.64 7.25
N GLN A 114 -11.13 -16.01 7.65
CA GLN A 114 -12.14 -16.58 8.53
C GLN A 114 -12.76 -17.86 7.94
N ASN A 115 -13.02 -17.89 6.62
CA ASN A 115 -13.44 -19.08 5.90
C ASN A 115 -12.37 -20.20 5.85
N LYS A 116 -11.15 -19.92 6.30
CA LYS A 116 -10.04 -20.85 6.49
C LYS A 116 -9.79 -21.17 7.98
N ASN A 117 -10.77 -20.90 8.83
CA ASN A 117 -10.72 -21.09 10.29
C ASN A 117 -9.59 -20.29 10.97
N LYS A 118 -9.31 -19.07 10.48
CA LYS A 118 -8.40 -18.12 11.12
C LYS A 118 -9.18 -17.06 11.87
N LEU A 119 -8.67 -16.61 13.00
CA LEU A 119 -9.16 -15.46 13.73
C LEU A 119 -8.61 -14.20 13.02
N ALA A 120 -9.39 -13.63 12.11
CA ALA A 120 -8.97 -12.45 11.35
C ALA A 120 -9.82 -11.24 11.74
N THR A 121 -9.16 -10.17 12.13
CA THR A 121 -9.76 -8.88 12.49
C THR A 121 -9.39 -7.84 11.42
N ASN A 122 -10.37 -7.08 10.96
CA ASN A 122 -10.16 -5.96 10.05
C ASN A 122 -10.21 -4.65 10.83
N TYR A 123 -9.23 -3.78 10.60
CA TYR A 123 -9.24 -2.41 11.08
C TYR A 123 -9.01 -1.46 9.91
N ASP A 124 -10.00 -0.61 9.63
CA ASP A 124 -9.87 0.43 8.61
C ASP A 124 -10.61 1.69 9.07
N PRO A 125 -9.88 2.78 9.41
CA PRO A 125 -10.50 4.00 9.95
C PRO A 125 -11.31 4.78 8.91
N TYR A 126 -11.16 4.48 7.62
CA TYR A 126 -11.83 5.19 6.52
C TYR A 126 -12.99 4.40 5.91
N TYR A 127 -13.17 3.15 6.30
CA TYR A 127 -14.27 2.31 5.83
C TYR A 127 -15.42 2.27 6.85
N ASP A 128 -16.65 2.04 6.38
CA ASP A 128 -17.86 2.13 7.19
C ASP A 128 -17.76 1.28 8.47
N LYS A 129 -18.07 1.90 9.62
CA LYS A 129 -17.81 1.40 10.98
C LYS A 129 -18.49 0.07 11.34
N ALA A 130 -19.39 -0.45 10.50
CA ALA A 130 -20.18 -1.63 10.84
C ALA A 130 -19.38 -2.94 10.94
N ASP A 131 -18.27 -3.07 10.18
CA ASP A 131 -17.44 -4.27 10.16
C ASP A 131 -15.99 -4.02 10.63
N SER A 132 -15.60 -2.76 10.90
CA SER A 132 -14.30 -2.43 11.51
C SER A 132 -14.43 -2.48 13.02
N LYS A 133 -13.84 -3.49 13.63
CA LYS A 133 -13.73 -3.52 15.10
C LYS A 133 -12.76 -2.42 15.54
N ASP A 134 -13.05 -1.79 16.67
CA ASP A 134 -12.13 -0.84 17.27
C ASP A 134 -10.77 -1.52 17.51
N PHE A 135 -9.69 -0.79 17.24
CA PHE A 135 -8.32 -1.25 17.47
C PHE A 135 -8.08 -1.76 18.90
N ASN A 136 -9.01 -1.40 19.81
CA ASN A 136 -8.99 -1.74 21.24
C ASN A 136 -9.72 -3.03 21.60
N ASP A 137 -10.27 -3.78 20.63
CA ASP A 137 -10.96 -5.04 20.96
C ASP A 137 -9.97 -6.11 21.43
N ASN A 138 -10.31 -6.67 22.55
CA ASN A 138 -9.86 -7.73 23.44
C ASN A 138 -8.94 -8.88 22.92
N VAL A 139 -8.28 -8.76 21.80
CA VAL A 139 -7.20 -9.66 21.41
C VAL A 139 -5.90 -9.02 21.83
N ASP A 140 -5.31 -9.54 22.90
CA ASP A 140 -4.09 -8.99 23.48
C ASP A 140 -2.91 -8.97 22.50
N SER A 141 -2.87 -9.95 21.56
CA SER A 141 -1.81 -10.00 20.54
C SER A 141 -2.15 -10.92 19.37
N TYR A 142 -1.61 -10.58 18.19
CA TYR A 142 -1.79 -11.30 16.93
C TYR A 142 -0.52 -12.05 16.53
N ASP A 143 -0.68 -13.22 15.90
CA ASP A 143 0.44 -13.94 15.27
C ASP A 143 0.97 -13.15 14.10
N LEU A 144 0.07 -12.49 13.36
CA LEU A 144 0.38 -11.72 12.16
C LEU A 144 -0.35 -10.39 12.14
N ILE A 145 0.35 -9.36 11.65
CA ILE A 145 -0.27 -8.09 11.25
C ILE A 145 0.03 -7.86 9.78
N THR A 146 -0.97 -7.44 9.02
CA THR A 146 -0.85 -7.21 7.58
C THR A 146 -1.28 -5.79 7.20
N LEU A 147 -0.54 -5.15 6.30
CA LEU A 147 -0.85 -3.86 5.66
C LEU A 147 -0.74 -4.04 4.15
N TRP A 148 -1.87 -4.11 3.46
CA TRP A 148 -1.90 -4.30 2.01
C TRP A 148 -2.27 -3.02 1.31
N HIS A 149 -1.28 -2.25 0.84
CA HIS A 149 -1.50 -0.94 0.20
C HIS A 149 -2.29 0.01 1.11
N SER A 150 -1.86 0.12 2.35
CA SER A 150 -2.49 0.99 3.34
C SER A 150 -1.50 1.93 4.01
N LEU A 151 -0.24 1.51 4.19
CA LEU A 151 0.78 2.32 4.87
C LEU A 151 1.03 3.67 4.17
N GLU A 152 0.99 3.71 2.85
CA GLU A 152 1.17 4.91 2.03
C GLU A 152 0.06 5.95 2.19
N HIS A 153 -1.09 5.56 2.75
CA HIS A 153 -2.23 6.44 3.00
C HIS A 153 -2.32 6.97 4.44
N MET A 154 -1.52 6.45 5.36
CA MET A 154 -1.65 6.73 6.79
C MET A 154 -1.08 8.08 7.17
N HIS A 155 -1.87 8.91 7.86
CA HIS A 155 -1.44 10.23 8.34
C HIS A 155 -0.54 10.14 9.56
N ASP A 156 -0.87 9.28 10.51
CA ASP A 156 -0.14 9.08 11.77
C ASP A 156 0.59 7.73 11.78
N ILE A 157 1.79 7.74 11.23
CA ILE A 157 2.67 6.56 11.15
C ILE A 157 3.20 6.17 12.54
N ASP A 158 3.47 7.15 13.41
CA ASP A 158 4.00 6.87 14.76
C ASP A 158 2.97 6.11 15.61
N SER A 159 1.70 6.53 15.59
CA SER A 159 0.60 5.83 16.28
C SER A 159 0.44 4.40 15.74
N ILE A 160 0.37 4.23 14.42
CA ILE A 160 0.18 2.91 13.81
C ILE A 160 1.30 1.93 14.18
N PHE A 161 2.56 2.36 14.13
CA PHE A 161 3.67 1.48 14.53
C PHE A 161 3.74 1.22 16.05
N SER A 162 3.29 2.17 16.87
CA SER A 162 3.10 1.95 18.31
C SER A 162 2.10 0.82 18.56
N ASP A 163 0.94 0.89 17.89
CA ASP A 163 -0.10 -0.12 18.00
C ASP A 163 0.34 -1.48 17.44
N ILE A 164 1.04 -1.50 16.30
CA ILE A 164 1.63 -2.72 15.75
C ILE A 164 2.58 -3.36 16.76
N ASN A 165 3.45 -2.58 17.42
CA ASN A 165 4.36 -3.11 18.44
C ASN A 165 3.63 -3.70 19.64
N LEU A 166 2.53 -3.07 20.08
CA LEU A 166 1.72 -3.58 21.20
C LEU A 166 0.94 -4.83 20.82
N LYS A 167 0.36 -4.89 19.62
CA LYS A 167 -0.55 -5.94 19.19
C LYS A 167 0.12 -7.13 18.49
N LEU A 168 1.34 -7.00 18.00
CA LEU A 168 2.08 -8.11 17.40
C LEU A 168 2.78 -8.93 18.49
N LYS A 169 2.58 -10.25 18.49
CA LYS A 169 3.32 -11.18 19.37
C LYS A 169 4.82 -11.05 19.17
N GLU A 170 5.61 -11.43 20.16
CA GLU A 170 7.07 -11.33 20.13
C GLU A 170 7.70 -12.06 18.91
N ASN A 171 7.20 -13.26 18.61
CA ASN A 171 7.62 -14.02 17.42
C ASN A 171 6.67 -13.83 16.23
N GLY A 172 5.80 -12.83 16.28
CA GLY A 172 4.85 -12.51 15.22
C GLY A 172 5.52 -11.88 13.99
N LEU A 173 4.89 -11.99 12.83
CA LEU A 173 5.37 -11.39 11.60
C LEU A 173 4.47 -10.24 11.13
N LEU A 174 5.12 -9.18 10.68
CA LEU A 174 4.50 -8.02 10.07
C LEU A 174 4.68 -8.08 8.54
N TYR A 175 3.57 -8.02 7.80
CA TYR A 175 3.55 -8.02 6.33
C TYR A 175 3.13 -6.65 5.82
N ILE A 176 3.98 -5.99 5.04
CA ILE A 176 3.71 -4.66 4.49
C ILE A 176 3.89 -4.69 2.97
N ALA A 177 2.80 -4.49 2.24
CA ALA A 177 2.82 -4.27 0.81
C ALA A 177 2.62 -2.79 0.50
N VAL A 178 3.52 -2.20 -0.27
CA VAL A 178 3.45 -0.79 -0.68
C VAL A 178 3.89 -0.63 -2.13
N PRO A 179 3.41 0.40 -2.85
CA PRO A 179 3.96 0.80 -4.14
C PRO A 179 5.44 1.11 -4.04
N ASN A 180 6.17 0.72 -5.07
CA ASN A 180 7.63 0.86 -5.09
C ASN A 180 8.06 1.94 -6.06
N TYR A 181 8.65 3.00 -5.54
CA TYR A 181 9.13 4.13 -6.35
C TYR A 181 10.22 3.75 -7.37
N LEU A 182 10.89 2.59 -7.22
CA LEU A 182 11.88 2.08 -8.17
C LEU A 182 11.26 1.26 -9.31
N ALA A 183 9.93 1.15 -9.39
CA ALA A 183 9.23 0.41 -10.44
C ALA A 183 9.73 0.81 -11.85
N TYR A 184 9.94 -0.18 -12.70
CA TYR A 184 10.43 0.06 -14.06
C TYR A 184 9.44 0.91 -14.86
N GLU A 185 8.16 0.56 -14.83
CA GLU A 185 7.09 1.23 -15.57
C GLU A 185 6.89 2.69 -15.15
N ARG A 186 7.22 3.06 -13.90
CA ARG A 186 7.24 4.46 -13.47
C ARG A 186 8.18 5.30 -14.34
N SER A 187 9.34 4.76 -14.70
CA SER A 187 10.29 5.46 -15.57
C SER A 187 9.73 5.72 -16.96
N TYR A 188 8.85 4.83 -17.44
CA TYR A 188 8.19 4.96 -18.74
C TYR A 188 7.01 5.94 -18.70
N PHE A 189 6.13 5.83 -17.70
CA PHE A 189 4.92 6.64 -17.61
C PHE A 189 5.15 8.03 -17.01
N GLY A 190 6.27 8.25 -16.32
CA GLY A 190 6.56 9.52 -15.63
C GLY A 190 5.45 9.88 -14.65
N VAL A 191 5.03 11.14 -14.65
CA VAL A 191 3.93 11.66 -13.79
C VAL A 191 2.56 11.01 -14.04
N SER A 192 2.41 10.27 -15.15
CA SER A 192 1.18 9.55 -15.49
C SER A 192 1.13 8.12 -14.94
N TRP A 193 2.16 7.69 -14.18
CA TRP A 193 2.18 6.40 -13.52
C TRP A 193 1.06 6.32 -12.47
N ALA A 194 0.21 5.25 -12.56
CA ALA A 194 -1.00 5.16 -11.76
C ALA A 194 -0.74 5.09 -10.25
N ALA A 195 0.37 4.46 -9.84
CA ALA A 195 0.67 4.32 -8.43
C ALA A 195 1.27 5.58 -7.75
N TYR A 196 1.34 6.72 -8.45
CA TYR A 196 1.49 7.99 -7.75
C TYR A 196 0.24 8.32 -6.91
N ASP A 197 -0.95 8.14 -7.48
CA ASP A 197 -2.25 8.28 -6.81
C ASP A 197 -2.38 9.50 -5.88
N ILE A 198 -1.90 10.67 -6.35
CA ILE A 198 -1.89 11.92 -5.60
C ILE A 198 -3.31 12.53 -5.57
N PRO A 199 -3.77 13.01 -4.38
CA PRO A 199 -3.04 13.15 -3.12
C PRO A 199 -3.21 11.99 -2.12
N ARG A 200 -3.85 10.87 -2.50
CA ARG A 200 -4.15 9.76 -1.58
C ARG A 200 -2.90 9.03 -1.09
N HIS A 201 -1.90 8.83 -1.96
CA HIS A 201 -0.60 8.32 -1.55
C HIS A 201 0.25 9.46 -0.97
N LEU A 202 0.40 9.47 0.35
CA LEU A 202 1.14 10.48 1.09
C LEU A 202 2.65 10.23 1.05
N TYR A 203 3.05 8.97 0.87
CA TYR A 203 4.46 8.54 0.88
C TYR A 203 4.78 7.63 -0.31
N HIS A 204 5.99 7.81 -0.88
CA HIS A 204 6.50 7.02 -1.99
C HIS A 204 7.77 6.30 -1.57
N PHE A 205 7.63 5.04 -1.23
CA PHE A 205 8.69 4.23 -0.67
C PHE A 205 9.61 3.63 -1.73
N LYS A 206 10.89 3.49 -1.35
CA LYS A 206 11.89 2.64 -1.99
C LYS A 206 12.30 1.55 -0.98
N PRO A 207 12.90 0.42 -1.40
CA PRO A 207 13.41 -0.59 -0.46
C PRO A 207 14.29 0.01 0.64
N GLU A 208 15.17 0.94 0.30
CA GLU A 208 16.03 1.63 1.26
C GLU A 208 15.24 2.46 2.28
N THR A 209 14.20 3.19 1.84
CA THR A 209 13.44 4.06 2.73
C THR A 209 12.45 3.29 3.61
N ILE A 210 11.87 2.20 3.11
CA ILE A 210 11.05 1.33 3.94
C ILE A 210 11.90 0.62 5.00
N ALA A 211 13.13 0.20 4.66
CA ALA A 211 14.05 -0.40 5.63
C ALA A 211 14.43 0.59 6.75
N LYS A 212 14.71 1.86 6.39
CA LYS A 212 14.96 2.92 7.39
C LYS A 212 13.75 3.17 8.28
N LEU A 213 12.54 3.19 7.71
CA LEU A 213 11.29 3.38 8.46
C LEU A 213 11.09 2.23 9.46
N LEU A 214 11.18 0.98 8.99
CA LEU A 214 11.03 -0.20 9.82
C LEU A 214 12.06 -0.26 10.95
N ASN A 215 13.31 0.10 10.64
CA ASN A 215 14.37 0.17 11.65
C ASN A 215 14.08 1.20 12.75
N LYS A 216 13.47 2.35 12.42
CA LYS A 216 13.03 3.38 13.40
C LYS A 216 12.07 2.79 14.43
N TYR A 217 11.23 1.82 14.04
CA TYR A 217 10.21 1.20 14.90
C TYR A 217 10.61 -0.20 15.41
N ASN A 218 11.91 -0.54 15.39
CA ASN A 218 12.46 -1.81 15.87
C ASN A 218 12.00 -3.05 15.09
N PHE A 219 11.77 -2.91 13.78
CA PHE A 219 11.54 -4.02 12.87
C PHE A 219 12.73 -4.25 11.97
N GLU A 220 12.97 -5.51 11.60
CA GLU A 220 13.90 -5.89 10.55
C GLU A 220 13.19 -6.65 9.43
N ILE A 221 13.65 -6.46 8.19
CA ILE A 221 13.12 -7.15 7.01
C ILE A 221 13.75 -8.54 6.96
N VAL A 222 12.92 -9.58 7.07
CA VAL A 222 13.32 -10.98 6.91
C VAL A 222 13.42 -11.35 5.43
N ASN A 223 12.45 -10.89 4.62
CA ASN A 223 12.40 -11.13 3.19
C ASN A 223 11.48 -10.12 2.50
N TYR A 224 11.52 -10.09 1.16
CA TYR A 224 10.56 -9.34 0.36
C TYR A 224 10.22 -10.04 -0.96
N HIS A 225 9.04 -9.77 -1.49
CA HIS A 225 8.53 -10.33 -2.73
C HIS A 225 8.01 -9.26 -3.69
N SER A 226 8.29 -9.47 -4.98
CA SER A 226 7.67 -8.70 -6.06
C SER A 226 6.18 -9.02 -6.16
N MET A 227 5.35 -8.01 -6.37
CA MET A 227 3.92 -8.16 -6.63
C MET A 227 3.66 -7.92 -8.12
N ILE A 228 3.84 -8.97 -8.93
CA ILE A 228 3.72 -8.87 -10.41
C ILE A 228 2.30 -8.48 -10.83
N GLN A 229 1.26 -8.91 -10.08
CA GLN A 229 -0.12 -8.53 -10.33
C GLN A 229 -0.31 -7.01 -10.30
N ASP A 230 0.39 -6.32 -9.41
CA ASP A 230 0.30 -4.86 -9.30
C ASP A 230 0.99 -4.16 -10.48
N THR A 231 2.08 -4.76 -10.99
CA THR A 231 2.73 -4.26 -12.21
C THR A 231 1.76 -4.29 -13.38
N PHE A 232 0.98 -5.35 -13.53
CA PHE A 232 -0.08 -5.43 -14.53
C PHE A 232 -1.10 -4.30 -14.32
N PHE A 233 -1.67 -4.18 -13.12
CA PHE A 233 -2.69 -3.17 -12.83
C PHE A 233 -2.20 -1.75 -13.06
N ASN A 234 -1.05 -1.40 -12.53
CA ASN A 234 -0.52 -0.05 -12.63
C ASN A 234 -0.20 0.35 -14.08
N ILE A 235 0.30 -0.57 -14.91
CA ILE A 235 0.53 -0.30 -16.32
C ILE A 235 -0.80 -0.01 -17.04
N PHE A 236 -1.84 -0.84 -16.82
CA PHE A 236 -3.11 -0.67 -17.51
C PHE A 236 -3.92 0.54 -17.01
N LEU A 237 -3.78 0.91 -15.74
CA LEU A 237 -4.39 2.10 -15.16
C LEU A 237 -3.63 3.39 -15.51
N SER A 238 -2.34 3.32 -15.81
CA SER A 238 -1.53 4.50 -16.19
C SER A 238 -2.06 5.16 -17.46
N LYS A 239 -2.09 6.50 -17.46
CA LYS A 239 -2.62 7.31 -18.57
C LYS A 239 -1.58 7.51 -19.68
N LYS A 240 -1.97 8.17 -20.76
CA LYS A 240 -1.11 8.64 -21.89
C LYS A 240 -0.35 7.54 -22.65
N SER A 241 -0.93 6.34 -22.80
CA SER A 241 -0.36 5.28 -23.63
C SER A 241 -1.44 4.43 -24.29
N ASN A 242 -1.20 4.00 -25.53
CA ASN A 242 -2.09 3.06 -26.22
C ASN A 242 -1.84 1.61 -25.74
N ILE A 243 -2.78 0.70 -26.06
CA ILE A 243 -2.75 -0.67 -25.59
C ILE A 243 -1.49 -1.45 -26.01
N LEU A 244 -0.99 -1.24 -27.22
CA LEU A 244 0.20 -1.92 -27.72
C LEU A 244 1.45 -1.53 -26.92
N LYS A 245 1.60 -0.23 -26.63
CA LYS A 245 2.69 0.27 -25.78
C LYS A 245 2.59 -0.26 -24.36
N LYS A 246 1.39 -0.37 -23.78
CA LYS A 246 1.18 -0.97 -22.44
C LYS A 246 1.59 -2.43 -22.42
N ILE A 247 1.26 -3.21 -23.45
CA ILE A 247 1.69 -4.62 -23.58
C ILE A 247 3.21 -4.72 -23.67
N TYR A 248 3.84 -3.85 -24.47
CA TYR A 248 5.31 -3.80 -24.56
C TYR A 248 5.96 -3.47 -23.21
N VAL A 249 5.46 -2.43 -22.52
CA VAL A 249 5.98 -2.04 -21.19
C VAL A 249 5.77 -3.17 -20.17
N LEU A 250 4.64 -3.87 -20.21
CA LEU A 250 4.40 -5.03 -19.34
C LEU A 250 5.42 -6.13 -19.58
N PHE A 251 5.67 -6.48 -20.84
CA PHE A 251 6.66 -7.49 -21.19
C PHE A 251 8.05 -7.13 -20.69
N VAL A 252 8.50 -5.88 -20.95
CA VAL A 252 9.80 -5.41 -20.48
C VAL A 252 9.86 -5.35 -18.95
N SER A 253 8.78 -4.88 -18.29
CA SER A 253 8.72 -4.84 -16.82
C SER A 253 8.89 -6.24 -16.22
N ILE A 254 8.22 -7.25 -16.77
CA ILE A 254 8.36 -8.64 -16.30
C ILE A 254 9.81 -9.12 -16.45
N LEU A 255 10.44 -8.88 -17.61
CA LEU A 255 11.84 -9.23 -17.80
C LEU A 255 12.74 -8.55 -16.78
N VAL A 256 12.57 -7.25 -16.58
CA VAL A 256 13.36 -6.49 -15.59
C VAL A 256 13.17 -7.04 -14.18
N ILE A 257 11.92 -7.40 -13.78
CA ILE A 257 11.63 -7.96 -12.47
C ILE A 257 12.28 -9.33 -12.27
N ILE A 258 12.37 -10.16 -13.30
CA ILE A 258 13.06 -11.46 -13.23
C ILE A 258 14.53 -11.29 -12.84
N PHE A 259 15.21 -10.29 -13.40
CA PHE A 259 16.62 -10.01 -13.09
C PHE A 259 16.80 -9.15 -11.83
N ASN A 260 15.82 -8.29 -11.50
CA ASN A 260 15.87 -7.43 -10.34
C ASN A 260 14.45 -7.24 -9.73
N LYS A 261 14.18 -7.99 -8.68
CA LYS A 261 12.89 -7.96 -7.95
C LYS A 261 12.50 -6.57 -7.46
N GLU A 262 13.47 -5.72 -7.14
CA GLU A 262 13.24 -4.35 -6.66
C GLU A 262 12.69 -3.40 -7.73
N ARG A 263 12.53 -3.87 -8.95
CA ARG A 263 11.96 -3.07 -10.05
C ARG A 263 10.47 -3.36 -10.27
N SER A 264 9.84 -4.16 -9.40
CA SER A 264 8.40 -4.41 -9.41
C SER A 264 7.61 -3.17 -9.00
N SER A 265 6.39 -3.06 -9.47
CA SER A 265 5.43 -1.98 -9.17
C SER A 265 5.18 -1.82 -7.68
N SER A 266 5.06 -2.93 -6.99
CA SER A 266 4.89 -3.01 -5.54
C SER A 266 5.77 -4.10 -4.98
N LEU A 267 6.15 -3.93 -3.71
CA LEU A 267 6.91 -4.92 -2.95
C LEU A 267 6.17 -5.26 -1.67
N LEU A 268 6.11 -6.55 -1.37
CA LEU A 268 5.66 -7.08 -0.09
C LEU A 268 6.89 -7.35 0.78
N TYR A 269 6.99 -6.68 1.90
CA TYR A 269 8.01 -6.88 2.92
C TYR A 269 7.48 -7.77 4.03
N ILE A 270 8.30 -8.70 4.50
CA ILE A 270 8.05 -9.59 5.62
C ILE A 270 9.03 -9.20 6.71
N CYS A 271 8.51 -8.82 7.85
CA CYS A 271 9.28 -8.20 8.91
C CYS A 271 9.03 -8.90 10.25
N LYS A 272 10.01 -8.86 11.13
CA LYS A 272 9.89 -9.30 12.53
C LYS A 272 10.39 -8.20 13.46
N LYS A 273 9.99 -8.23 14.71
CA LYS A 273 10.60 -7.42 15.77
C LYS A 273 12.09 -7.76 15.90
N LYS A 274 12.89 -6.75 16.28
CA LYS A 274 14.31 -6.93 16.58
C LYS A 274 14.51 -7.42 18.00
#